data_8e886213266f2c7814e8da3594e198ce
#
_entry.id   8e886213266f2c7814e8da3594e198ce
#
_cell.length_a   1.000
_cell.length_b   1.000
_cell.length_c   1.000
_cell.angle_alpha   90.00
_cell.angle_beta   90.00
_cell.angle_gamma   90.00
#
_symmetry.space_group_name_H-M   'P 1'
#
loop_
_entity.id
_entity.type
_entity.pdbx_description
1 polymer ?
#
loop_
_entity_poly.entity_id
_entity_poly.type
_entity_poly.pdbx_seq_one_letter_code
_entity_poly.pdbx_strand_id
1 'polypeptide(L)'
;MSVSAVGSFWLSPSPGKLPRPRMVVRSSAVSVAPILTHLQKQCATPLPVLRHVADAMAADMRAGLAVDGGSDLKMILSYVDTFPTGNEKGLFYALDLGGTNFRVLRVQLGGKDERVIATEFEQVTIPQELMFGTSEELFDFIACGLANFAKKEGGKFHLPSGRKREIGFTFSFPVKQTSIDSGILMKWTKGFAVSGTAGRDVVACLNEAMERQGLDMQVSALVNDTVGTLAGARYWDDDVMVAVILGTGTNACYVERTDVIPKLQGQMSSSGRTIISTEWGAFSNGLPLTEFDRDMDAASINPGEQIFEKTISGMYLGEIVRRVLLKMAEAGALFGEYVSEKLSTPFILRTPDICAMQQDNSDHLDAVGAILYDVTGVKSDLSVRKMVVEVCDTIVKRGGRLAGAGIVGILQKMEEDSKDLIFGKRTVVAMDGGLYENYPQYRRYLKEAVTELLGLEMSKNVVIEHSKDGSGIGAALLAASNSKY
;
A
#
# COMPACT_ATOMS: atom_id res chain seq x y z
N MET A 1 -9.28 -24.19 -5.48
CA MET A 1 -8.02 -24.76 -4.96
C MET A 1 -6.94 -24.52 -6.01
N SER A 2 -6.16 -23.49 -5.88
CA SER A 2 -4.81 -23.40 -6.48
C SER A 2 -4.07 -22.29 -5.75
N VAL A 3 -3.07 -22.67 -5.00
CA VAL A 3 -2.13 -21.79 -4.31
C VAL A 3 -1.23 -21.19 -5.37
N SER A 4 -1.42 -19.93 -5.73
CA SER A 4 -0.46 -19.20 -6.57
C SER A 4 0.65 -18.67 -5.67
N ALA A 5 1.81 -19.31 -5.77
CA ALA A 5 3.05 -18.85 -5.18
C ALA A 5 3.43 -17.49 -5.82
N VAL A 6 3.27 -16.41 -5.10
CA VAL A 6 3.79 -15.10 -5.46
C VAL A 6 5.28 -15.10 -5.13
N GLY A 7 6.10 -15.46 -6.12
CA GLY A 7 7.56 -15.27 -6.06
C GLY A 7 7.90 -13.79 -6.23
N SER A 8 8.00 -13.05 -5.14
CA SER A 8 8.56 -11.71 -5.15
C SER A 8 10.08 -11.79 -5.25
N PHE A 9 10.63 -11.52 -6.43
CA PHE A 9 12.07 -11.30 -6.61
C PHE A 9 12.44 -9.92 -6.04
N TRP A 10 13.18 -9.92 -4.96
CA TRP A 10 13.82 -8.74 -4.40
C TRP A 10 15.09 -8.46 -5.19
N LEU A 11 15.21 -7.27 -5.76
CA LEU A 11 16.47 -6.76 -6.30
C LEU A 11 17.45 -6.58 -5.13
N SER A 12 18.52 -7.38 -5.09
CA SER A 12 19.65 -7.13 -4.22
C SER A 12 20.33 -5.83 -4.63
N PRO A 13 20.64 -4.92 -3.69
CA PRO A 13 21.47 -3.78 -4.00
C PRO A 13 22.86 -4.28 -4.43
N SER A 14 23.48 -3.59 -5.39
CA SER A 14 24.84 -3.83 -5.85
C SER A 14 25.79 -4.00 -4.65
N PRO A 15 26.82 -4.88 -4.72
CA PRO A 15 27.70 -5.13 -3.62
C PRO A 15 28.56 -3.89 -3.31
N GLY A 16 28.03 -3.02 -2.47
CA GLY A 16 28.82 -2.02 -1.78
C GLY A 16 29.79 -2.73 -0.84
N LYS A 17 31.02 -2.25 -0.78
CA LYS A 17 32.12 -2.79 0.04
C LYS A 17 31.61 -3.26 1.39
N LEU A 18 31.74 -4.57 1.65
CA LEU A 18 31.45 -5.19 2.95
C LEU A 18 32.18 -4.41 4.06
N PRO A 19 31.49 -3.97 5.12
CA PRO A 19 32.13 -3.40 6.27
C PRO A 19 33.02 -4.47 6.91
N ARG A 20 34.25 -4.08 7.31
CA ARG A 20 35.15 -4.97 8.04
C ARG A 20 34.47 -5.41 9.36
N PRO A 21 34.66 -6.67 9.80
CA PRO A 21 34.05 -7.15 11.04
C PRO A 21 34.50 -6.26 12.20
N ARG A 22 33.54 -5.60 12.86
CA ARG A 22 33.75 -4.95 14.13
C ARG A 22 33.90 -6.05 15.18
N MET A 23 35.09 -6.19 15.75
CA MET A 23 35.29 -6.93 17.00
C MET A 23 34.50 -6.21 18.09
N VAL A 24 33.33 -6.76 18.48
CA VAL A 24 32.55 -6.24 19.59
C VAL A 24 33.23 -6.72 20.90
N VAL A 25 33.81 -5.80 21.64
CA VAL A 25 34.30 -6.09 23.01
C VAL A 25 33.06 -6.19 23.90
N ARG A 26 32.77 -7.38 24.41
CA ARG A 26 31.62 -7.65 25.27
C ARG A 26 31.75 -7.03 26.62
N SER A 27 30.78 -6.25 27.06
CA SER A 27 30.54 -5.96 28.46
C SER A 27 29.78 -7.13 29.10
N SER A 28 29.95 -7.32 30.44
CA SER A 28 29.28 -8.35 31.25
C SER A 28 27.79 -8.51 30.91
N ALA A 29 27.30 -9.74 30.88
CA ALA A 29 25.95 -10.15 30.51
C ALA A 29 24.86 -9.20 31.08
N VAL A 30 24.41 -8.27 30.23
CA VAL A 30 23.25 -7.44 30.52
C VAL A 30 22.03 -8.29 30.23
N SER A 31 21.09 -8.38 31.18
CA SER A 31 19.83 -9.09 30.94
C SER A 31 19.07 -8.47 29.76
N VAL A 32 18.59 -9.29 28.82
CA VAL A 32 17.79 -8.82 27.66
C VAL A 32 16.41 -8.30 28.07
N ALA A 33 15.93 -8.68 29.26
CA ALA A 33 14.64 -8.24 29.79
C ALA A 33 14.47 -6.71 29.86
N PRO A 34 15.47 -5.92 30.26
CA PRO A 34 15.36 -4.46 30.23
C PRO A 34 15.17 -3.89 28.83
N ILE A 35 15.77 -4.48 27.79
CA ILE A 35 15.60 -4.02 26.40
C ILE A 35 14.16 -4.27 25.95
N LEU A 36 13.61 -5.44 26.22
CA LEU A 36 12.23 -5.76 25.90
C LEU A 36 11.24 -4.85 26.64
N THR A 37 11.45 -4.64 27.95
CA THR A 37 10.61 -3.74 28.75
C THR A 37 10.67 -2.31 28.23
N HIS A 38 11.86 -1.83 27.84
CA HIS A 38 12.03 -0.51 27.25
C HIS A 38 11.32 -0.40 25.90
N LEU A 39 11.46 -1.39 25.02
CA LEU A 39 10.77 -1.48 23.74
C LEU A 39 9.24 -1.44 23.93
N GLN A 40 8.70 -2.27 24.85
CA GLN A 40 7.26 -2.31 25.13
C GLN A 40 6.75 -0.95 25.61
N LYS A 41 7.51 -0.22 26.42
CA LYS A 41 7.17 1.14 26.85
C LYS A 41 7.21 2.14 25.69
N GLN A 42 8.22 2.09 24.81
CA GLN A 42 8.33 2.98 23.67
C GLN A 42 7.25 2.69 22.59
N CYS A 43 6.89 1.42 22.42
CA CYS A 43 5.88 0.99 21.48
C CYS A 43 4.45 1.06 22.04
N ALA A 44 4.28 1.44 23.30
CA ALA A 44 2.96 1.59 23.88
C ALA A 44 2.17 2.69 23.13
N THR A 45 0.96 2.34 22.75
CA THR A 45 0.03 3.23 22.03
C THR A 45 -1.26 3.37 22.84
N PRO A 46 -1.23 3.96 24.05
CA PRO A 46 -2.45 4.22 24.83
C PRO A 46 -3.36 5.21 24.09
N LEU A 47 -4.62 5.25 24.47
CA LEU A 47 -5.64 6.07 23.82
C LEU A 47 -5.24 7.54 23.57
N PRO A 48 -4.58 8.25 24.53
CA PRO A 48 -4.13 9.62 24.28
C PRO A 48 -3.12 9.74 23.12
N VAL A 49 -2.20 8.76 22.98
CA VAL A 49 -1.22 8.75 21.89
C VAL A 49 -1.92 8.50 20.56
N LEU A 50 -2.86 7.55 20.51
CA LEU A 50 -3.63 7.28 19.29
C LEU A 50 -4.47 8.48 18.86
N ARG A 51 -5.12 9.17 19.82
CA ARG A 51 -5.88 10.40 19.55
C ARG A 51 -4.98 11.49 18.97
N HIS A 52 -3.81 11.69 19.59
CA HIS A 52 -2.83 12.67 19.07
C HIS A 52 -2.45 12.38 17.62
N VAL A 53 -2.19 11.11 17.26
CA VAL A 53 -1.88 10.71 15.89
C VAL A 53 -3.06 10.94 14.95
N ALA A 54 -4.29 10.59 15.36
CA ALA A 54 -5.48 10.82 14.54
C ALA A 54 -5.76 12.32 14.32
N ASP A 55 -5.64 13.14 15.36
CA ASP A 55 -5.83 14.59 15.27
C ASP A 55 -4.76 15.25 14.39
N ALA A 56 -3.49 14.82 14.53
CA ALA A 56 -2.38 15.29 13.68
C ALA A 56 -2.61 14.90 12.21
N MET A 57 -3.05 13.66 11.93
CA MET A 57 -3.38 13.21 10.58
C MET A 57 -4.47 14.10 9.97
N ALA A 58 -5.56 14.35 10.69
CA ALA A 58 -6.65 15.22 10.22
C ALA A 58 -6.17 16.67 9.97
N ALA A 59 -5.30 17.20 10.83
CA ALA A 59 -4.71 18.53 10.65
C ALA A 59 -3.83 18.62 9.42
N ASP A 60 -2.95 17.62 9.21
CA ASP A 60 -2.06 17.55 8.05
C ASP A 60 -2.85 17.36 6.74
N MET A 61 -3.95 16.60 6.75
CA MET A 61 -4.86 16.50 5.61
C MET A 61 -5.44 17.86 5.21
N ARG A 62 -5.90 18.66 6.18
CA ARG A 62 -6.41 20.03 5.93
C ARG A 62 -5.32 20.92 5.34
N ALA A 63 -4.13 20.90 5.90
CA ALA A 63 -3.00 21.69 5.43
C ALA A 63 -2.60 21.29 3.99
N GLY A 64 -2.54 19.99 3.68
CA GLY A 64 -2.23 19.47 2.34
C GLY A 64 -3.32 19.72 1.30
N LEU A 65 -4.61 19.88 1.72
CA LEU A 65 -5.70 20.29 0.83
C LEU A 65 -5.72 21.81 0.58
N ALA A 66 -5.19 22.60 1.51
CA ALA A 66 -5.14 24.04 1.37
C ALA A 66 -4.19 24.49 0.25
N VAL A 67 -3.01 23.89 0.19
CA VAL A 67 -1.97 24.20 -0.79
C VAL A 67 -1.01 23.02 -0.97
N ASP A 68 -0.49 22.84 -2.17
CA ASP A 68 0.54 21.82 -2.43
C ASP A 68 1.78 22.09 -1.56
N GLY A 69 2.23 21.07 -0.85
CA GLY A 69 3.32 21.19 0.12
C GLY A 69 2.94 21.80 1.47
N GLY A 70 1.66 21.99 1.75
CA GLY A 70 1.17 22.50 3.04
C GLY A 70 1.40 21.54 4.22
N SER A 71 1.62 20.24 3.95
CA SER A 71 2.03 19.22 4.92
C SER A 71 2.84 18.13 4.22
N ASP A 72 3.26 17.10 4.97
CA ASP A 72 3.89 15.91 4.41
C ASP A 72 2.91 15.11 3.53
N LEU A 73 1.61 15.20 3.81
CA LEU A 73 0.56 14.57 3.02
C LEU A 73 0.38 15.28 1.69
N LYS A 74 0.57 14.57 0.60
CA LYS A 74 0.47 15.13 -0.77
C LYS A 74 -0.97 15.54 -1.12
N MET A 75 -1.97 14.83 -0.59
CA MET A 75 -3.39 15.07 -0.83
C MET A 75 -3.71 15.26 -2.32
N ILE A 76 -3.31 14.26 -3.13
CA ILE A 76 -3.35 14.33 -4.60
C ILE A 76 -4.80 14.25 -5.09
N LEU A 77 -5.18 15.18 -5.96
CA LEU A 77 -6.45 15.14 -6.67
C LEU A 77 -6.43 14.03 -7.73
N SER A 78 -7.38 13.11 -7.68
CA SER A 78 -7.50 12.03 -8.67
C SER A 78 -8.30 12.42 -9.91
N TYR A 79 -9.00 13.55 -9.87
CA TYR A 79 -9.96 14.00 -10.89
C TYR A 79 -11.10 12.99 -11.15
N VAL A 80 -11.29 12.01 -10.27
CA VAL A 80 -12.45 11.12 -10.32
C VAL A 80 -13.63 11.86 -9.74
N ASP A 81 -14.56 12.27 -10.59
CA ASP A 81 -15.81 12.94 -10.22
C ASP A 81 -17.05 12.07 -10.52
N THR A 82 -16.88 11.06 -11.36
CA THR A 82 -17.93 10.09 -11.69
C THR A 82 -17.57 8.72 -11.10
N PHE A 83 -18.38 8.28 -10.16
CA PHE A 83 -18.20 6.99 -9.49
C PHE A 83 -18.94 5.87 -10.22
N PRO A 84 -18.42 4.63 -10.15
CA PRO A 84 -19.15 3.48 -10.61
C PRO A 84 -20.51 3.37 -9.90
N THR A 85 -21.56 3.18 -10.69
CA THR A 85 -22.97 3.14 -10.22
C THR A 85 -23.55 1.72 -10.15
N GLY A 86 -22.81 0.76 -10.70
CA GLY A 86 -23.29 -0.60 -10.91
C GLY A 86 -24.11 -0.78 -12.18
N ASN A 87 -24.35 0.29 -12.96
CA ASN A 87 -25.10 0.22 -14.22
C ASN A 87 -24.18 0.03 -15.45
N GLU A 88 -22.87 0.11 -15.26
CA GLU A 88 -21.87 0.04 -16.32
C GLU A 88 -21.98 -1.30 -17.07
N LYS A 89 -21.98 -1.24 -18.39
CA LYS A 89 -22.06 -2.40 -19.29
C LYS A 89 -21.02 -2.31 -20.38
N GLY A 90 -20.45 -3.44 -20.74
CA GLY A 90 -19.51 -3.54 -21.86
C GLY A 90 -18.18 -4.15 -21.46
N LEU A 91 -17.26 -4.15 -22.41
CA LEU A 91 -15.90 -4.66 -22.24
C LEU A 91 -14.95 -3.52 -21.94
N PHE A 92 -14.28 -3.62 -20.81
CA PHE A 92 -13.27 -2.67 -20.37
C PHE A 92 -11.97 -3.38 -19.99
N TYR A 93 -10.87 -2.67 -20.11
CA TYR A 93 -9.55 -3.14 -19.78
C TYR A 93 -8.99 -2.38 -18.59
N ALA A 94 -8.08 -3.00 -17.86
CA ALA A 94 -7.20 -2.34 -16.93
C ALA A 94 -5.75 -2.74 -17.20
N LEU A 95 -4.86 -1.79 -17.07
CA LEU A 95 -3.42 -1.99 -17.07
C LEU A 95 -2.87 -1.50 -15.73
N ASP A 96 -2.09 -2.33 -15.04
CA ASP A 96 -1.42 -1.97 -13.78
C ASP A 96 0.08 -2.05 -13.98
N LEU A 97 0.76 -0.91 -13.84
CA LEU A 97 2.22 -0.77 -13.89
C LEU A 97 2.73 -0.23 -12.55
N GLY A 98 3.21 -1.13 -11.70
CA GLY A 98 3.62 -0.75 -10.35
C GLY A 98 4.98 -1.26 -9.88
N GLY A 99 5.66 -2.08 -10.68
CA GLY A 99 6.93 -2.70 -10.32
C GLY A 99 7.55 -3.46 -11.48
N THR A 100 8.28 -4.53 -11.19
CA THR A 100 8.98 -5.35 -12.19
C THR A 100 8.07 -6.13 -13.14
N ASN A 101 6.76 -6.05 -12.93
CA ASN A 101 5.76 -6.65 -13.80
C ASN A 101 4.69 -5.59 -14.11
N PHE A 102 4.02 -5.78 -15.24
CA PHE A 102 2.71 -5.16 -15.45
C PHE A 102 1.62 -6.23 -15.54
N ARG A 103 0.42 -5.85 -15.15
CA ARG A 103 -0.77 -6.71 -15.25
C ARG A 103 -1.74 -6.11 -16.23
N VAL A 104 -2.32 -6.96 -17.07
CA VAL A 104 -3.44 -6.60 -17.93
C VAL A 104 -4.65 -7.39 -17.49
N LEU A 105 -5.76 -6.69 -17.34
CA LEU A 105 -7.05 -7.27 -16.99
C LEU A 105 -8.05 -6.87 -18.07
N ARG A 106 -8.99 -7.75 -18.40
CA ARG A 106 -10.23 -7.42 -19.10
C ARG A 106 -11.44 -7.84 -18.29
N VAL A 107 -12.46 -7.01 -18.30
CA VAL A 107 -13.70 -7.19 -17.53
C VAL A 107 -14.87 -6.99 -18.45
N GLN A 108 -15.77 -7.96 -18.50
CA GLN A 108 -17.10 -7.81 -19.12
C GLN A 108 -18.09 -7.42 -18.03
N LEU A 109 -18.60 -6.20 -18.11
CA LEU A 109 -19.59 -5.67 -17.19
C LEU A 109 -21.01 -5.92 -17.71
N GLY A 110 -21.91 -6.37 -16.85
CA GLY A 110 -23.32 -6.72 -17.15
C GLY A 110 -24.34 -5.73 -16.61
N GLY A 111 -23.90 -4.64 -15.96
CA GLY A 111 -24.78 -3.70 -15.30
C GLY A 111 -25.30 -4.22 -13.97
N LYS A 112 -26.39 -3.64 -13.50
CA LYS A 112 -26.91 -3.79 -12.14
C LYS A 112 -27.24 -5.23 -11.74
N ASP A 113 -27.70 -6.03 -12.67
CA ASP A 113 -28.21 -7.39 -12.40
C ASP A 113 -27.08 -8.43 -12.38
N GLU A 114 -26.14 -8.35 -13.32
CA GLU A 114 -25.06 -9.33 -13.50
C GLU A 114 -23.69 -8.81 -13.06
N ARG A 115 -23.57 -7.50 -12.85
CA ARG A 115 -22.36 -6.80 -12.41
C ARG A 115 -21.11 -7.18 -13.21
N VAL A 116 -20.37 -8.18 -12.80
CA VAL A 116 -19.17 -8.68 -13.48
C VAL A 116 -19.50 -10.07 -14.08
N ILE A 117 -19.63 -10.13 -15.41
CA ILE A 117 -19.95 -11.36 -16.15
C ILE A 117 -18.71 -12.24 -16.30
N ALA A 118 -17.58 -11.64 -16.65
CA ALA A 118 -16.33 -12.35 -16.86
C ALA A 118 -15.13 -11.44 -16.59
N THR A 119 -14.05 -12.05 -16.09
CA THR A 119 -12.76 -11.42 -15.94
C THR A 119 -11.65 -12.34 -16.41
N GLU A 120 -10.65 -11.79 -17.07
CA GLU A 120 -9.40 -12.48 -17.38
C GLU A 120 -8.23 -11.55 -17.13
N PHE A 121 -7.11 -12.07 -16.67
CA PHE A 121 -5.90 -11.29 -16.45
C PHE A 121 -4.66 -12.03 -16.92
N GLU A 122 -3.62 -11.28 -17.23
CA GLU A 122 -2.29 -11.77 -17.54
C GLU A 122 -1.26 -10.87 -16.86
N GLN A 123 -0.19 -11.48 -16.36
CA GLN A 123 0.94 -10.76 -15.77
C GLN A 123 2.16 -10.97 -16.65
N VAL A 124 2.85 -9.89 -16.99
CA VAL A 124 4.05 -9.90 -17.84
C VAL A 124 5.21 -9.30 -17.06
N THR A 125 6.33 -10.01 -17.00
CA THR A 125 7.56 -9.51 -16.38
C THR A 125 8.26 -8.57 -17.33
N ILE A 126 8.64 -7.39 -16.81
CA ILE A 126 9.41 -6.39 -17.56
C ILE A 126 10.88 -6.78 -17.53
N PRO A 127 11.54 -6.98 -18.69
CA PRO A 127 12.97 -7.19 -18.74
C PRO A 127 13.74 -6.05 -18.07
N GLN A 128 14.79 -6.39 -17.34
CA GLN A 128 15.55 -5.40 -16.57
C GLN A 128 16.13 -4.31 -17.46
N GLU A 129 16.56 -4.62 -18.67
CA GLU A 129 17.07 -3.67 -19.65
C GLU A 129 16.07 -2.57 -20.00
N LEU A 130 14.76 -2.88 -20.04
CA LEU A 130 13.71 -1.89 -20.31
C LEU A 130 13.44 -0.96 -19.12
N MET A 131 13.78 -1.39 -17.92
CA MET A 131 13.66 -0.52 -16.72
C MET A 131 14.71 0.62 -16.73
N PHE A 132 15.76 0.49 -17.55
CA PHE A 132 16.83 1.48 -17.75
C PHE A 132 16.91 1.99 -19.21
N GLY A 133 15.97 1.58 -20.04
CA GLY A 133 15.89 1.95 -21.46
C GLY A 133 15.27 3.33 -21.71
N THR A 134 14.61 3.45 -22.83
CA THR A 134 13.88 4.68 -23.24
C THR A 134 12.37 4.56 -22.98
N SER A 135 11.69 5.68 -22.93
CA SER A 135 10.23 5.75 -22.85
C SER A 135 9.56 4.93 -23.96
N GLU A 136 10.06 5.05 -25.19
CA GLU A 136 9.50 4.35 -26.34
C GLU A 136 9.64 2.83 -26.21
N GLU A 137 10.82 2.32 -25.84
CA GLU A 137 11.06 0.89 -25.65
C GLU A 137 10.17 0.30 -24.57
N LEU A 138 10.02 0.96 -23.41
CA LEU A 138 9.19 0.48 -22.33
C LEU A 138 7.71 0.46 -22.72
N PHE A 139 7.18 1.58 -23.25
CA PHE A 139 5.76 1.66 -23.58
C PHE A 139 5.39 0.81 -24.79
N ASP A 140 6.28 0.64 -25.76
CA ASP A 140 6.07 -0.30 -26.89
C ASP A 140 6.02 -1.77 -26.42
N PHE A 141 6.87 -2.15 -25.47
CA PHE A 141 6.81 -3.47 -24.85
C PHE A 141 5.48 -3.69 -24.13
N ILE A 142 4.98 -2.70 -23.37
CA ILE A 142 3.69 -2.77 -22.70
C ILE A 142 2.55 -2.87 -23.73
N ALA A 143 2.57 -2.04 -24.77
CA ALA A 143 1.57 -2.06 -25.84
C ALA A 143 1.58 -3.40 -26.61
N CYS A 144 2.74 -4.00 -26.83
CA CYS A 144 2.84 -5.35 -27.42
C CYS A 144 2.19 -6.41 -26.50
N GLY A 145 2.39 -6.33 -25.20
CA GLY A 145 1.71 -7.17 -24.20
C GLY A 145 0.21 -7.03 -24.25
N LEU A 146 -0.31 -5.77 -24.30
CA LEU A 146 -1.73 -5.46 -24.48
C LEU A 146 -2.29 -6.05 -25.79
N ALA A 147 -1.55 -5.92 -26.90
CA ALA A 147 -1.94 -6.47 -28.19
C ALA A 147 -2.07 -7.99 -28.14
N ASN A 148 -1.10 -8.66 -27.52
CA ASN A 148 -1.12 -10.11 -27.39
C ASN A 148 -2.25 -10.59 -26.50
N PHE A 149 -2.58 -9.85 -25.44
CA PHE A 149 -3.70 -10.16 -24.56
C PHE A 149 -5.04 -9.94 -25.28
N ALA A 150 -5.19 -8.82 -26.01
CA ALA A 150 -6.42 -8.52 -26.75
C ALA A 150 -6.73 -9.57 -27.84
N LYS A 151 -5.71 -10.11 -28.52
CA LYS A 151 -5.89 -11.19 -29.51
C LYS A 151 -6.48 -12.48 -28.92
N LYS A 152 -6.40 -12.66 -27.61
CA LYS A 152 -6.94 -13.84 -26.90
C LYS A 152 -8.40 -13.63 -26.43
N GLU A 153 -9.08 -12.57 -26.89
CA GLU A 153 -10.51 -12.37 -26.57
C GLU A 153 -11.33 -13.57 -27.02
N GLY A 154 -11.99 -14.22 -26.03
CA GLY A 154 -12.91 -15.32 -26.30
C GLY A 154 -14.37 -14.86 -26.38
N GLY A 155 -15.27 -15.75 -26.72
CA GLY A 155 -16.70 -15.45 -26.93
C GLY A 155 -17.48 -14.97 -25.70
N LYS A 156 -16.83 -14.90 -24.52
CA LYS A 156 -17.38 -14.31 -23.28
C LYS A 156 -17.26 -12.79 -23.24
N PHE A 157 -16.43 -12.22 -24.10
CA PHE A 157 -16.14 -10.79 -24.16
C PHE A 157 -16.71 -10.22 -25.45
N HIS A 158 -17.47 -9.14 -25.33
CA HIS A 158 -18.11 -8.52 -26.46
C HIS A 158 -17.87 -7.02 -26.49
N LEU A 159 -17.20 -6.56 -27.54
CA LEU A 159 -17.03 -5.15 -27.86
C LEU A 159 -18.02 -4.77 -28.97
N PRO A 160 -18.95 -3.83 -28.73
CA PRO A 160 -19.85 -3.37 -29.78
C PRO A 160 -19.09 -2.76 -30.97
N SER A 161 -19.59 -2.98 -32.16
CA SER A 161 -19.00 -2.43 -33.40
C SER A 161 -18.86 -0.90 -33.32
N GLY A 162 -17.69 -0.38 -33.72
CA GLY A 162 -17.41 1.05 -33.75
C GLY A 162 -16.95 1.64 -32.42
N ARG A 163 -16.79 0.83 -31.36
CA ARG A 163 -16.19 1.25 -30.10
C ARG A 163 -14.70 0.91 -30.01
N LYS A 164 -13.91 1.83 -29.49
CA LYS A 164 -12.54 1.53 -29.05
C LYS A 164 -12.55 0.79 -27.71
N ARG A 165 -11.54 -0.04 -27.47
CA ARG A 165 -11.29 -0.61 -26.15
C ARG A 165 -10.81 0.49 -25.21
N GLU A 166 -11.47 0.65 -24.09
CA GLU A 166 -11.14 1.65 -23.08
C GLU A 166 -10.39 1.01 -21.92
N ILE A 167 -9.34 1.69 -21.46
CA ILE A 167 -8.39 1.21 -20.45
C ILE A 167 -8.38 2.13 -19.25
N GLY A 168 -8.52 1.55 -18.05
CA GLY A 168 -8.09 2.18 -16.81
C GLY A 168 -6.60 1.87 -16.59
N PHE A 169 -5.77 2.90 -16.55
CA PHE A 169 -4.33 2.76 -16.37
C PHE A 169 -3.94 3.05 -14.93
N THR A 170 -3.70 1.98 -14.15
CA THR A 170 -3.11 2.09 -12.83
C THR A 170 -1.61 2.28 -12.97
N PHE A 171 -1.13 3.43 -12.49
CA PHE A 171 0.26 3.82 -12.60
C PHE A 171 0.81 4.20 -11.21
N SER A 172 1.51 3.27 -10.59
CA SER A 172 1.95 3.36 -9.19
C SER A 172 3.32 4.04 -9.03
N PHE A 173 3.51 5.16 -9.71
CA PHE A 173 4.70 6.03 -9.59
C PHE A 173 4.24 7.46 -9.30
N PRO A 174 5.12 8.35 -8.79
CA PRO A 174 4.78 9.74 -8.52
C PRO A 174 4.37 10.50 -9.80
N VAL A 175 3.09 10.79 -9.94
CA VAL A 175 2.49 11.50 -11.07
C VAL A 175 1.79 12.76 -10.57
N LYS A 176 1.98 13.87 -11.24
CA LYS A 176 1.13 15.05 -11.11
C LYS A 176 -0.03 14.93 -12.09
N GLN A 177 -1.18 14.48 -11.60
CA GLN A 177 -2.39 14.34 -12.41
C GLN A 177 -2.96 15.70 -12.79
N THR A 178 -3.47 15.86 -14.01
CA THR A 178 -3.99 17.11 -14.57
C THR A 178 -5.45 16.97 -15.03
N SER A 179 -5.88 15.74 -15.31
CA SER A 179 -7.26 15.34 -15.57
C SER A 179 -7.42 13.85 -15.26
N ILE A 180 -8.61 13.32 -15.43
CA ILE A 180 -8.87 11.88 -15.22
C ILE A 180 -8.04 10.99 -16.17
N ASP A 181 -7.73 11.47 -17.36
CA ASP A 181 -7.03 10.75 -18.42
C ASP A 181 -5.65 11.35 -18.77
N SER A 182 -5.03 12.10 -17.85
CA SER A 182 -3.73 12.77 -18.08
C SER A 182 -2.94 12.95 -16.79
N GLY A 183 -1.63 12.70 -16.84
CA GLY A 183 -0.74 12.90 -15.70
C GLY A 183 0.72 12.90 -16.06
N ILE A 184 1.46 13.88 -15.51
CA ILE A 184 2.88 14.08 -15.76
C ILE A 184 3.71 13.27 -14.78
N LEU A 185 4.56 12.38 -15.27
CA LEU A 185 5.50 11.64 -14.42
C LEU A 185 6.51 12.62 -13.80
N MET A 186 6.57 12.62 -12.45
CA MET A 186 7.50 13.47 -11.72
C MET A 186 8.89 12.86 -11.64
N LYS A 187 8.97 11.61 -11.27
CA LYS A 187 10.22 10.82 -11.17
C LYS A 187 9.93 9.33 -11.22
N TRP A 188 10.85 8.57 -11.72
CA TRP A 188 10.83 7.12 -11.58
C TRP A 188 11.24 6.70 -10.16
N THR A 189 10.69 5.59 -9.70
CA THR A 189 10.99 4.94 -8.40
C THR A 189 11.07 3.43 -8.60
N LYS A 190 11.17 2.65 -7.55
CA LYS A 190 11.09 1.17 -7.59
C LYS A 190 12.07 0.51 -8.57
N GLY A 191 13.26 1.09 -8.74
CA GLY A 191 14.31 0.53 -9.62
C GLY A 191 14.18 0.90 -11.10
N PHE A 192 13.23 1.73 -11.49
CA PHE A 192 13.14 2.28 -12.84
C PHE A 192 14.00 3.55 -12.98
N ALA A 193 14.64 3.69 -14.13
CA ALA A 193 15.38 4.89 -14.54
C ALA A 193 15.26 5.11 -16.07
N VAL A 194 14.02 5.04 -16.56
CA VAL A 194 13.69 5.14 -17.99
C VAL A 194 13.87 6.57 -18.47
N SER A 195 14.65 6.74 -19.52
CA SER A 195 14.90 8.05 -20.12
C SER A 195 13.73 8.55 -20.95
N GLY A 196 13.51 9.88 -20.96
CA GLY A 196 12.53 10.53 -21.84
C GLY A 196 11.06 10.43 -21.37
N THR A 197 10.78 9.91 -20.15
CA THR A 197 9.40 9.85 -19.61
C THR A 197 9.15 10.90 -18.53
N ALA A 198 10.13 11.16 -17.65
CA ALA A 198 9.97 12.17 -16.61
C ALA A 198 9.69 13.55 -17.24
N GLY A 199 8.65 14.23 -16.74
CA GLY A 199 8.16 15.47 -17.31
C GLY A 199 7.19 15.32 -18.49
N ARG A 200 6.89 14.08 -18.93
CA ARG A 200 5.89 13.81 -19.98
C ARG A 200 4.62 13.21 -19.36
N ASP A 201 3.53 13.32 -20.11
CA ASP A 201 2.27 12.66 -19.80
C ASP A 201 2.39 11.16 -20.10
N VAL A 202 2.20 10.34 -19.05
CA VAL A 202 2.33 8.87 -19.16
C VAL A 202 1.18 8.24 -19.96
N VAL A 203 0.01 8.88 -19.97
CA VAL A 203 -1.13 8.46 -20.79
C VAL A 203 -0.83 8.70 -22.26
N ALA A 204 -0.26 9.85 -22.61
CA ALA A 204 0.15 10.13 -23.98
C ALA A 204 1.22 9.12 -24.43
N CYS A 205 2.24 8.82 -23.59
CA CYS A 205 3.25 7.81 -23.92
C CYS A 205 2.64 6.44 -24.23
N LEU A 206 1.63 5.99 -23.44
CA LEU A 206 0.98 4.71 -23.66
C LEU A 206 0.07 4.74 -24.91
N ASN A 207 -0.72 5.80 -25.12
CA ASN A 207 -1.58 5.94 -26.30
C ASN A 207 -0.75 5.95 -27.60
N GLU A 208 0.36 6.72 -27.65
CA GLU A 208 1.29 6.74 -28.79
C GLU A 208 1.85 5.32 -29.07
N ALA A 209 2.22 4.56 -28.04
CA ALA A 209 2.70 3.20 -28.20
C ALA A 209 1.63 2.25 -28.71
N MET A 210 0.40 2.36 -28.22
CA MET A 210 -0.74 1.57 -28.72
C MET A 210 -1.04 1.88 -30.19
N GLU A 211 -0.97 3.14 -30.60
CA GLU A 211 -1.11 3.53 -32.02
C GLU A 211 -0.02 2.92 -32.89
N ARG A 212 1.27 2.94 -32.45
CA ARG A 212 2.37 2.28 -33.18
C ARG A 212 2.16 0.78 -33.35
N GLN A 213 1.51 0.12 -32.40
CA GLN A 213 1.15 -1.31 -32.45
C GLN A 213 -0.16 -1.57 -33.22
N GLY A 214 -0.82 -0.54 -33.74
CA GLY A 214 -2.09 -0.66 -34.47
C GLY A 214 -3.27 -1.11 -33.58
N LEU A 215 -3.19 -0.85 -32.27
CA LEU A 215 -4.26 -1.18 -31.33
C LEU A 215 -5.36 -0.12 -31.35
N ASP A 216 -6.60 -0.57 -31.52
CA ASP A 216 -7.78 0.28 -31.37
C ASP A 216 -8.20 0.35 -29.90
N MET A 217 -7.34 1.02 -29.10
CA MET A 217 -7.47 1.16 -27.65
C MET A 217 -7.12 2.60 -27.23
N GLN A 218 -7.69 3.03 -26.10
CA GLN A 218 -7.37 4.34 -25.51
C GLN A 218 -7.44 4.27 -23.98
N VAL A 219 -6.62 5.07 -23.30
CA VAL A 219 -6.72 5.26 -21.84
C VAL A 219 -7.85 6.23 -21.56
N SER A 220 -8.84 5.83 -20.77
CA SER A 220 -9.99 6.65 -20.34
C SER A 220 -9.87 7.10 -18.88
N ALA A 221 -9.03 6.44 -18.08
CA ALA A 221 -8.76 6.84 -16.72
C ALA A 221 -7.32 6.50 -16.33
N LEU A 222 -6.59 7.48 -15.76
CA LEU A 222 -5.32 7.29 -15.07
C LEU A 222 -5.61 7.19 -13.57
N VAL A 223 -5.16 6.12 -12.95
CA VAL A 223 -5.62 5.71 -11.63
C VAL A 223 -4.45 5.42 -10.70
N ASN A 224 -4.51 5.91 -9.47
CA ASN A 224 -3.69 5.39 -8.38
C ASN A 224 -4.32 4.08 -7.86
N ASP A 225 -3.50 3.16 -7.34
CA ASP A 225 -3.96 1.85 -6.85
C ASP A 225 -5.04 1.94 -5.76
N THR A 226 -4.90 2.86 -4.79
CA THR A 226 -5.92 3.08 -3.75
C THR A 226 -7.21 3.64 -4.32
N VAL A 227 -7.13 4.52 -5.32
CA VAL A 227 -8.30 5.07 -6.01
C VAL A 227 -9.05 3.96 -6.76
N GLY A 228 -8.31 3.06 -7.42
CA GLY A 228 -8.87 1.86 -8.02
C GLY A 228 -9.58 0.97 -6.98
N THR A 229 -8.93 0.71 -5.85
CA THR A 229 -9.52 -0.08 -4.76
C THR A 229 -10.82 0.55 -4.25
N LEU A 230 -10.87 1.88 -4.08
CA LEU A 230 -12.08 2.58 -3.66
C LEU A 230 -13.19 2.45 -4.71
N ALA A 231 -12.88 2.67 -5.97
CA ALA A 231 -13.87 2.55 -7.07
C ALA A 231 -14.40 1.12 -7.18
N GLY A 232 -13.53 0.11 -7.10
CA GLY A 232 -13.90 -1.30 -7.11
C GLY A 232 -14.84 -1.65 -5.94
N ALA A 233 -14.51 -1.22 -4.74
CA ALA A 233 -15.35 -1.46 -3.56
C ALA A 233 -16.70 -0.74 -3.65
N ARG A 234 -16.73 0.51 -4.12
CA ARG A 234 -17.98 1.27 -4.31
C ARG A 234 -18.92 0.66 -5.35
N TYR A 235 -18.39 -0.04 -6.30
CA TYR A 235 -19.24 -0.75 -7.28
C TYR A 235 -20.19 -1.76 -6.62
N TRP A 236 -19.80 -2.30 -5.45
CA TRP A 236 -20.61 -3.25 -4.69
C TRP A 236 -21.36 -2.61 -3.54
N ASP A 237 -20.83 -1.51 -2.96
CA ASP A 237 -21.34 -0.91 -1.74
C ASP A 237 -21.13 0.62 -1.77
N ASP A 238 -22.21 1.37 -1.95
CA ASP A 238 -22.19 2.84 -2.04
C ASP A 238 -21.74 3.53 -0.75
N ASP A 239 -21.74 2.83 0.40
CA ASP A 239 -21.28 3.36 1.68
C ASP A 239 -19.75 3.34 1.84
N VAL A 240 -19.01 2.80 0.85
CA VAL A 240 -17.54 2.86 0.84
C VAL A 240 -17.08 4.30 0.63
N MET A 241 -16.45 4.87 1.64
CA MET A 241 -15.98 6.25 1.64
C MET A 241 -14.47 6.39 1.70
N VAL A 242 -13.78 5.34 2.15
CA VAL A 242 -12.33 5.29 2.33
C VAL A 242 -11.81 3.98 1.76
N ALA A 243 -10.66 3.99 1.11
CA ALA A 243 -9.91 2.79 0.79
C ALA A 243 -8.48 2.90 1.30
N VAL A 244 -7.96 1.79 1.81
CA VAL A 244 -6.62 1.69 2.39
C VAL A 244 -5.92 0.46 1.84
N ILE A 245 -4.71 0.64 1.33
CA ILE A 245 -3.81 -0.47 0.99
C ILE A 245 -2.79 -0.63 2.10
N LEU A 246 -2.74 -1.84 2.68
CA LEU A 246 -1.73 -2.29 3.62
C LEU A 246 -1.04 -3.53 3.05
N GLY A 247 -0.02 -3.30 2.27
CA GLY A 247 0.78 -4.32 1.58
C GLY A 247 2.26 -4.18 1.90
N THR A 248 3.11 -4.28 0.88
CA THR A 248 4.55 -3.98 0.96
C THR A 248 4.75 -2.54 1.41
N GLY A 249 4.06 -1.59 0.77
CA GLY A 249 3.89 -0.21 1.20
C GLY A 249 2.48 0.04 1.72
N THR A 250 2.12 1.31 1.86
CA THR A 250 0.80 1.71 2.30
C THR A 250 0.37 3.05 1.71
N ASN A 251 -0.89 3.13 1.31
CA ASN A 251 -1.53 4.38 0.95
C ASN A 251 -3.01 4.34 1.34
N ALA A 252 -3.65 5.50 1.41
CA ALA A 252 -5.07 5.64 1.65
C ALA A 252 -5.66 6.71 0.72
N CYS A 253 -6.91 6.51 0.34
CA CYS A 253 -7.71 7.52 -0.36
C CYS A 253 -9.12 7.59 0.22
N TYR A 254 -9.81 8.68 -0.04
CA TYR A 254 -11.16 8.89 0.45
C TYR A 254 -11.97 9.81 -0.48
N VAL A 255 -13.29 9.75 -0.32
CA VAL A 255 -14.22 10.61 -1.07
C VAL A 255 -14.32 11.96 -0.38
N GLU A 256 -14.00 13.05 -1.09
CA GLU A 256 -14.05 14.41 -0.58
C GLU A 256 -15.07 15.25 -1.33
N ARG A 257 -15.64 16.25 -0.66
CA ARG A 257 -16.42 17.32 -1.31
C ARG A 257 -15.50 18.31 -1.98
N THR A 258 -15.81 18.72 -3.20
CA THR A 258 -14.97 19.65 -3.97
C THR A 258 -14.99 21.08 -3.41
N ASP A 259 -16.06 21.48 -2.74
CA ASP A 259 -16.20 22.82 -2.13
C ASP A 259 -15.33 23.04 -0.87
N VAL A 260 -14.81 21.94 -0.26
CA VAL A 260 -13.89 22.02 0.89
C VAL A 260 -12.43 21.82 0.52
N ILE A 261 -12.09 21.86 -0.79
CA ILE A 261 -10.73 21.70 -1.31
C ILE A 261 -10.20 23.05 -1.85
N PRO A 262 -9.51 23.86 -1.03
CA PRO A 262 -9.07 25.19 -1.46
C PRO A 262 -8.16 25.15 -2.68
N LYS A 263 -7.24 24.17 -2.78
CA LYS A 263 -6.29 24.06 -3.90
C LYS A 263 -6.94 23.67 -5.24
N LEU A 264 -8.21 23.24 -5.26
CA LEU A 264 -8.95 22.93 -6.49
C LEU A 264 -9.33 24.20 -7.29
N GLN A 265 -9.17 25.40 -6.70
CA GLN A 265 -9.32 26.72 -7.36
C GLN A 265 -10.62 26.89 -8.17
N GLY A 266 -11.73 26.38 -7.68
CA GLY A 266 -13.05 26.58 -8.32
C GLY A 266 -13.36 25.64 -9.48
N GLN A 267 -12.50 24.69 -9.79
CA GLN A 267 -12.86 23.57 -10.70
C GLN A 267 -13.83 22.66 -9.98
N MET A 268 -15.11 22.87 -10.16
CA MET A 268 -16.17 22.07 -9.56
C MET A 268 -16.38 20.80 -10.38
N SER A 269 -16.38 19.65 -9.71
CA SER A 269 -16.82 18.41 -10.36
C SER A 269 -18.31 18.40 -10.55
N SER A 270 -18.81 17.64 -11.54
CA SER A 270 -20.25 17.51 -11.82
C SER A 270 -21.02 16.88 -10.65
N SER A 271 -20.38 16.00 -9.87
CA SER A 271 -20.98 15.34 -8.71
C SER A 271 -20.82 16.13 -7.41
N GLY A 272 -20.03 17.21 -7.38
CA GLY A 272 -19.65 17.93 -6.16
C GLY A 272 -18.69 17.15 -5.25
N ARG A 273 -18.14 16.02 -5.73
CA ARG A 273 -17.21 15.14 -5.01
C ARG A 273 -16.03 14.73 -5.88
N THR A 274 -14.95 14.33 -5.25
CA THR A 274 -13.79 13.73 -5.92
C THR A 274 -13.08 12.76 -4.96
N ILE A 275 -12.18 11.94 -5.47
CA ILE A 275 -11.32 11.10 -4.62
C ILE A 275 -9.99 11.82 -4.40
N ILE A 276 -9.53 11.82 -3.16
CA ILE A 276 -8.21 12.31 -2.76
C ILE A 276 -7.32 11.13 -2.41
N SER A 277 -6.18 10.98 -3.09
CA SER A 277 -5.09 10.11 -2.63
C SER A 277 -4.26 10.85 -1.61
N THR A 278 -4.26 10.38 -0.37
CA THR A 278 -3.61 11.10 0.73
C THR A 278 -2.09 11.08 0.66
N GLU A 279 -1.52 10.00 0.12
CA GLU A 279 -0.10 9.65 0.23
C GLU A 279 0.35 9.60 1.70
N TRP A 280 -0.49 8.99 2.54
CA TRP A 280 -0.32 8.97 3.98
C TRP A 280 0.95 8.28 4.48
N GLY A 281 1.61 7.49 3.61
CA GLY A 281 2.92 6.93 3.91
C GLY A 281 3.95 7.99 4.32
N ALA A 282 3.84 9.19 3.78
CA ALA A 282 4.71 10.32 4.06
C ALA A 282 4.45 11.00 5.42
N PHE A 283 3.31 10.75 6.08
CA PHE A 283 2.96 11.34 7.36
C PHE A 283 4.03 11.08 8.42
N SER A 284 4.44 12.12 9.14
CA SER A 284 5.48 12.03 10.16
C SER A 284 5.10 12.66 11.50
N ASN A 285 4.10 13.53 11.51
CA ASN A 285 3.76 14.40 12.63
C ASN A 285 3.18 13.60 13.81
N GLY A 286 3.77 13.75 14.99
CA GLY A 286 3.26 13.15 16.23
C GLY A 286 3.40 11.63 16.35
N LEU A 287 4.13 10.97 15.45
CA LEU A 287 4.36 9.53 15.52
C LEU A 287 5.29 9.14 16.68
N PRO A 288 4.91 8.10 17.47
CA PRO A 288 5.74 7.60 18.58
C PRO A 288 6.88 6.71 18.04
N LEU A 289 7.88 7.32 17.42
CA LEU A 289 9.03 6.62 16.84
C LEU A 289 10.00 6.13 17.92
N THR A 290 10.47 4.90 17.76
CA THR A 290 11.56 4.32 18.58
C THR A 290 12.93 4.64 17.98
N GLU A 291 13.99 4.30 18.70
CA GLU A 291 15.35 4.35 18.16
C GLU A 291 15.50 3.43 16.93
N PHE A 292 14.84 2.27 16.93
CA PHE A 292 14.90 1.31 15.82
C PHE A 292 14.28 1.83 14.53
N ASP A 293 13.21 2.61 14.65
CA ASP A 293 12.59 3.29 13.51
C ASP A 293 13.52 4.34 12.91
N ARG A 294 14.17 5.14 13.77
CA ARG A 294 15.12 6.18 13.34
C ARG A 294 16.37 5.58 12.71
N ASP A 295 16.91 4.51 13.29
CA ASP A 295 18.08 3.81 12.74
C ASP A 295 17.75 3.16 11.39
N MET A 296 16.54 2.61 11.24
CA MET A 296 16.07 2.04 9.98
C MET A 296 15.90 3.13 8.93
N ASP A 297 15.27 4.24 9.29
CA ASP A 297 15.09 5.39 8.41
C ASP A 297 16.42 5.94 7.92
N ALA A 298 17.35 6.20 8.83
CA ALA A 298 18.69 6.71 8.52
C ALA A 298 19.50 5.79 7.60
N ALA A 299 19.26 4.47 7.66
CA ALA A 299 19.91 3.47 6.80
C ALA A 299 19.15 3.18 5.50
N SER A 300 17.99 3.80 5.28
CA SER A 300 17.16 3.59 4.09
C SER A 300 17.68 4.34 2.87
N ILE A 301 17.13 4.03 1.70
CA ILE A 301 17.45 4.75 0.46
C ILE A 301 16.84 6.17 0.40
N ASN A 302 15.89 6.48 1.29
CA ASN A 302 15.14 7.73 1.36
C ASN A 302 14.97 8.20 2.82
N PRO A 303 16.08 8.56 3.52
CA PRO A 303 16.01 9.03 4.89
C PRO A 303 15.12 10.27 5.03
N GLY A 304 14.25 10.27 6.07
CA GLY A 304 13.32 11.36 6.35
C GLY A 304 12.04 11.33 5.51
N GLU A 305 11.91 10.41 4.55
CA GLU A 305 10.69 10.25 3.74
C GLU A 305 9.93 8.99 4.14
N GLN A 306 8.62 8.96 3.89
CA GLN A 306 7.74 7.81 4.08
C GLN A 306 7.78 7.22 5.51
N ILE A 307 7.78 8.10 6.51
CA ILE A 307 7.96 7.72 7.92
C ILE A 307 6.81 6.84 8.42
N PHE A 308 5.57 7.19 8.09
CA PHE A 308 4.42 6.37 8.48
C PHE A 308 4.45 4.99 7.81
N GLU A 309 4.74 4.95 6.51
CA GLU A 309 4.91 3.69 5.77
C GLU A 309 5.98 2.81 6.42
N LYS A 310 7.15 3.38 6.76
CA LYS A 310 8.24 2.67 7.43
C LYS A 310 7.85 2.13 8.81
N THR A 311 6.84 2.73 9.45
CA THR A 311 6.39 2.33 10.79
C THR A 311 5.33 1.23 10.77
N ILE A 312 4.47 1.18 9.71
CA ILE A 312 3.27 0.35 9.72
C ILE A 312 3.18 -0.69 8.60
N SER A 313 3.97 -0.56 7.51
CA SER A 313 3.78 -1.39 6.32
C SER A 313 4.57 -2.70 6.32
N GLY A 314 4.16 -3.61 5.45
CA GLY A 314 4.66 -4.97 5.39
C GLY A 314 6.14 -5.09 5.01
N MET A 315 6.72 -4.12 4.33
CA MET A 315 8.16 -4.15 4.02
C MET A 315 9.01 -4.01 5.28
N TYR A 316 8.53 -3.23 6.26
CA TYR A 316 9.40 -2.72 7.34
C TYR A 316 9.21 -3.39 8.68
N LEU A 317 8.04 -3.98 9.00
CA LEU A 317 7.79 -4.58 10.32
C LEU A 317 8.81 -5.67 10.68
N GLY A 318 9.15 -6.55 9.73
CA GLY A 318 10.19 -7.58 9.93
C GLY A 318 11.57 -6.99 10.15
N GLU A 319 11.90 -5.92 9.43
CA GLU A 319 13.19 -5.21 9.59
C GLU A 319 13.32 -4.52 10.96
N ILE A 320 12.23 -3.92 11.46
CA ILE A 320 12.22 -3.34 12.81
C ILE A 320 12.48 -4.44 13.85
N VAL A 321 11.77 -5.58 13.75
CA VAL A 321 11.99 -6.74 14.62
C VAL A 321 13.44 -7.22 14.53
N ARG A 322 14.00 -7.37 13.34
CA ARG A 322 15.40 -7.74 13.14
C ARG A 322 16.36 -6.83 13.89
N ARG A 323 16.17 -5.52 13.81
CA ARG A 323 17.02 -4.53 14.51
C ARG A 323 16.94 -4.66 16.03
N VAL A 324 15.74 -4.90 16.55
CA VAL A 324 15.55 -5.18 17.98
C VAL A 324 16.31 -6.45 18.39
N LEU A 325 16.16 -7.54 17.62
CA LEU A 325 16.83 -8.81 17.91
C LEU A 325 18.36 -8.68 17.80
N LEU A 326 18.86 -7.91 16.82
CA LEU A 326 20.28 -7.63 16.69
C LEU A 326 20.82 -6.90 17.93
N LYS A 327 20.15 -5.84 18.39
CA LYS A 327 20.52 -5.12 19.61
C LYS A 327 20.49 -6.01 20.84
N MET A 328 19.47 -6.88 20.97
CA MET A 328 19.40 -7.86 22.06
C MET A 328 20.55 -8.88 22.00
N ALA A 329 20.92 -9.33 20.81
CA ALA A 329 22.05 -10.25 20.61
C ALA A 329 23.40 -9.58 20.95
N GLU A 330 23.60 -8.32 20.58
CA GLU A 330 24.79 -7.52 20.89
C GLU A 330 24.92 -7.21 22.39
N ALA A 331 23.80 -7.01 23.09
CA ALA A 331 23.80 -6.66 24.52
C ALA A 331 24.01 -7.86 25.45
N GLY A 332 23.78 -9.07 24.96
CA GLY A 332 24.06 -10.25 25.79
C GLY A 332 23.34 -11.49 25.36
N ALA A 333 23.72 -12.51 25.12
CA ALA A 333 23.30 -13.93 25.10
C ALA A 333 21.91 -14.31 24.57
N LEU A 334 21.25 -13.49 23.74
CA LEU A 334 19.97 -13.91 23.13
C LEU A 334 20.16 -15.19 22.30
N PHE A 335 21.29 -15.30 21.57
CA PHE A 335 21.67 -16.44 20.76
C PHE A 335 23.04 -17.04 21.15
N GLY A 336 23.46 -16.92 22.42
CA GLY A 336 24.76 -17.34 22.90
C GLY A 336 25.86 -16.27 22.72
N GLU A 337 27.10 -16.70 22.76
CA GLU A 337 28.25 -15.77 22.68
C GLU A 337 28.50 -15.20 21.30
N TYR A 338 27.81 -15.66 20.28
CA TYR A 338 28.04 -15.31 18.88
C TYR A 338 26.88 -14.52 18.28
N VAL A 339 27.15 -13.31 17.84
CA VAL A 339 26.20 -12.54 17.02
C VAL A 339 26.39 -12.98 15.57
N SER A 340 25.36 -13.57 14.99
CA SER A 340 25.39 -14.04 13.61
C SER A 340 25.54 -12.88 12.62
N GLU A 341 26.50 -12.98 11.70
CA GLU A 341 26.63 -12.02 10.59
C GLU A 341 25.35 -11.96 9.74
N LYS A 342 24.61 -13.08 9.62
CA LYS A 342 23.33 -13.12 8.91
C LYS A 342 22.31 -12.15 9.52
N LEU A 343 22.20 -12.08 10.86
CA LEU A 343 21.27 -11.18 11.53
C LEU A 343 21.59 -9.70 11.28
N SER A 344 22.85 -9.38 10.94
CA SER A 344 23.26 -8.03 10.53
C SER A 344 22.83 -7.65 9.11
N THR A 345 22.40 -8.62 8.29
CA THR A 345 21.94 -8.37 6.92
C THR A 345 20.58 -7.69 6.93
N PRO A 346 20.43 -6.47 6.36
CA PRO A 346 19.14 -5.79 6.29
C PRO A 346 18.08 -6.63 5.59
N PHE A 347 16.87 -6.60 6.10
CA PHE A 347 15.69 -7.28 5.57
C PHE A 347 15.79 -8.82 5.49
N ILE A 348 16.74 -9.45 6.18
CA ILE A 348 16.85 -10.91 6.25
C ILE A 348 15.63 -11.53 6.96
N LEU A 349 15.06 -10.82 7.93
CA LEU A 349 13.80 -11.16 8.59
C LEU A 349 12.67 -10.32 7.99
N ARG A 350 11.70 -11.00 7.42
CA ARG A 350 10.61 -10.35 6.69
C ARG A 350 9.29 -10.42 7.48
N THR A 351 8.33 -9.59 7.11
CA THR A 351 7.02 -9.57 7.76
C THR A 351 6.25 -10.89 7.67
N PRO A 352 6.26 -11.65 6.56
CA PRO A 352 5.71 -13.01 6.56
C PRO A 352 6.35 -13.95 7.58
N ASP A 353 7.66 -13.81 7.83
CA ASP A 353 8.37 -14.63 8.81
C ASP A 353 7.90 -14.33 10.24
N ILE A 354 7.77 -13.05 10.61
CA ILE A 354 7.22 -12.67 11.94
C ILE A 354 5.72 -13.02 12.08
N CYS A 355 4.98 -12.99 10.99
CA CYS A 355 3.59 -13.46 10.95
C CYS A 355 3.50 -14.96 11.27
N ALA A 356 4.34 -15.78 10.63
CA ALA A 356 4.43 -17.20 10.90
C ALA A 356 4.85 -17.49 12.34
N MET A 357 5.80 -16.72 12.89
CA MET A 357 6.22 -16.83 14.28
C MET A 357 5.08 -16.55 15.27
N GLN A 358 4.25 -15.52 15.01
CA GLN A 358 3.11 -15.18 15.88
C GLN A 358 1.92 -16.16 15.75
N GLN A 359 1.86 -16.91 14.66
CA GLN A 359 0.83 -17.94 14.45
C GLN A 359 1.27 -19.33 14.92
N ASP A 360 2.50 -19.48 15.40
CA ASP A 360 3.00 -20.75 15.89
C ASP A 360 2.36 -21.09 17.25
N ASN A 361 1.50 -22.10 17.24
CA ASN A 361 0.80 -22.60 18.42
C ASN A 361 1.38 -23.93 18.94
N SER A 362 2.54 -24.35 18.43
CA SER A 362 3.20 -25.59 18.90
C SER A 362 3.80 -25.39 20.29
N ASP A 363 3.81 -26.46 21.12
CA ASP A 363 4.28 -26.40 22.50
C ASP A 363 5.72 -25.89 22.65
N HIS A 364 6.55 -26.10 21.64
CA HIS A 364 7.94 -25.72 21.60
C HIS A 364 8.24 -24.56 20.65
N LEU A 365 7.22 -23.91 20.07
CA LEU A 365 7.37 -22.84 19.08
C LEU A 365 8.34 -23.26 17.94
N ASP A 366 8.03 -24.37 17.30
CA ASP A 366 8.93 -25.05 16.36
C ASP A 366 9.14 -24.24 15.08
N ALA A 367 8.09 -23.57 14.56
CA ALA A 367 8.22 -22.66 13.42
C ALA A 367 9.10 -21.45 13.79
N VAL A 368 8.95 -20.90 14.99
CA VAL A 368 9.83 -19.82 15.50
C VAL A 368 11.29 -20.32 15.53
N GLY A 369 11.50 -21.54 16.04
CA GLY A 369 12.84 -22.14 16.10
C GLY A 369 13.48 -22.32 14.72
N ALA A 370 12.70 -22.78 13.74
CA ALA A 370 13.16 -22.98 12.36
C ALA A 370 13.54 -21.64 11.70
N ILE A 371 12.64 -20.64 11.76
CA ILE A 371 12.88 -19.31 11.18
C ILE A 371 14.11 -18.65 11.83
N LEU A 372 14.23 -18.71 13.17
CA LEU A 372 15.40 -18.16 13.87
C LEU A 372 16.68 -18.85 13.43
N TYR A 373 16.67 -20.18 13.24
CA TYR A 373 17.84 -20.90 12.75
C TYR A 373 18.22 -20.47 11.32
N ASP A 374 17.25 -20.27 10.44
CA ASP A 374 17.52 -19.82 9.07
C ASP A 374 18.12 -18.41 9.03
N VAL A 375 17.63 -17.51 9.90
CA VAL A 375 18.05 -16.11 9.96
C VAL A 375 19.37 -15.92 10.75
N THR A 376 19.63 -16.74 11.78
CA THR A 376 20.78 -16.57 12.66
C THR A 376 21.86 -17.64 12.48
N GLY A 377 21.48 -18.83 12.02
CA GLY A 377 22.32 -20.02 12.00
C GLY A 377 22.49 -20.68 13.38
N VAL A 378 21.76 -20.21 14.41
CA VAL A 378 21.89 -20.65 15.80
C VAL A 378 20.59 -21.30 16.27
N LYS A 379 20.69 -22.45 16.97
CA LYS A 379 19.55 -23.08 17.63
C LYS A 379 19.15 -22.26 18.87
N SER A 380 17.86 -21.95 18.96
CA SER A 380 17.27 -21.23 20.09
C SER A 380 16.55 -22.17 21.03
N ASP A 381 16.60 -21.90 22.32
CA ASP A 381 15.74 -22.55 23.30
C ASP A 381 14.33 -21.95 23.36
N LEU A 382 13.43 -22.57 24.11
CA LEU A 382 12.05 -22.13 24.22
C LEU A 382 11.91 -20.71 24.85
N SER A 383 12.80 -20.33 25.76
CA SER A 383 12.74 -19.03 26.42
C SER A 383 13.07 -17.91 25.43
N VAL A 384 14.07 -18.10 24.59
CA VAL A 384 14.42 -17.19 23.49
C VAL A 384 13.27 -17.09 22.48
N ARG A 385 12.68 -18.23 22.08
CA ARG A 385 11.55 -18.24 21.13
C ARG A 385 10.35 -17.45 21.65
N LYS A 386 9.98 -17.63 22.92
CA LYS A 386 8.92 -16.85 23.58
C LYS A 386 9.23 -15.35 23.56
N MET A 387 10.44 -14.96 23.89
CA MET A 387 10.87 -13.56 23.90
C MET A 387 10.80 -12.94 22.48
N VAL A 388 11.19 -13.69 21.46
CA VAL A 388 11.10 -13.23 20.06
C VAL A 388 9.64 -13.02 19.65
N VAL A 389 8.73 -13.90 20.04
CA VAL A 389 7.28 -13.74 19.78
C VAL A 389 6.76 -12.46 20.47
N GLU A 390 7.20 -12.15 21.70
CA GLU A 390 6.82 -10.93 22.41
C GLU A 390 7.36 -9.67 21.69
N VAL A 391 8.57 -9.72 21.13
CA VAL A 391 9.11 -8.61 20.30
C VAL A 391 8.24 -8.44 19.06
N CYS A 392 7.92 -9.54 18.34
CA CYS A 392 7.04 -9.49 17.17
C CYS A 392 5.69 -8.88 17.53
N ASP A 393 5.06 -9.34 18.62
CA ASP A 393 3.76 -8.84 19.06
C ASP A 393 3.79 -7.34 19.38
N THR A 394 4.85 -6.89 20.06
CA THR A 394 5.04 -5.48 20.42
C THR A 394 5.08 -4.58 19.20
N ILE A 395 5.87 -4.94 18.18
CA ILE A 395 6.03 -4.14 16.96
C ILE A 395 4.75 -4.19 16.12
N VAL A 396 4.17 -5.37 15.93
CA VAL A 396 2.96 -5.58 15.11
C VAL A 396 1.76 -4.89 15.73
N LYS A 397 1.60 -4.95 17.06
CA LYS A 397 0.55 -4.25 17.80
C LYS A 397 0.65 -2.75 17.62
N ARG A 398 1.84 -2.16 17.77
CA ARG A 398 2.06 -0.74 17.51
C ARG A 398 1.68 -0.38 16.08
N GLY A 399 2.20 -1.10 15.08
CA GLY A 399 1.93 -0.84 13.66
C GLY A 399 0.44 -0.88 13.33
N GLY A 400 -0.27 -1.94 13.75
CA GLY A 400 -1.70 -2.07 13.52
C GLY A 400 -2.53 -0.97 14.20
N ARG A 401 -2.18 -0.62 15.45
CA ARG A 401 -2.87 0.44 16.19
C ARG A 401 -2.64 1.83 15.60
N LEU A 402 -1.44 2.13 15.10
CA LEU A 402 -1.14 3.38 14.40
C LEU A 402 -1.87 3.46 13.05
N ALA A 403 -1.96 2.36 12.30
CA ALA A 403 -2.77 2.31 11.09
C ALA A 403 -4.25 2.59 11.38
N GLY A 404 -4.79 2.03 12.47
CA GLY A 404 -6.13 2.33 12.96
C GLY A 404 -6.33 3.81 13.32
N ALA A 405 -5.34 4.44 13.96
CA ALA A 405 -5.38 5.87 14.27
C ALA A 405 -5.36 6.73 13.00
N GLY A 406 -4.58 6.36 11.99
CA GLY A 406 -4.59 7.04 10.69
C GLY A 406 -5.96 6.97 10.00
N ILE A 407 -6.61 5.81 10.01
CA ILE A 407 -7.98 5.65 9.49
C ILE A 407 -8.96 6.56 10.23
N VAL A 408 -8.89 6.59 11.57
CA VAL A 408 -9.76 7.47 12.36
C VAL A 408 -9.50 8.94 12.05
N GLY A 409 -8.25 9.35 11.85
CA GLY A 409 -7.90 10.72 11.42
C GLY A 409 -8.58 11.12 10.10
N ILE A 410 -8.59 10.22 9.11
CA ILE A 410 -9.31 10.44 7.85
C ILE A 410 -10.82 10.60 8.11
N LEU A 411 -11.43 9.68 8.88
CA LEU A 411 -12.87 9.72 9.18
C LEU A 411 -13.27 10.96 9.97
N GLN A 412 -12.45 11.41 10.93
CA GLN A 412 -12.67 12.65 11.69
C GLN A 412 -12.66 13.88 10.78
N LYS A 413 -11.66 13.97 9.89
CA LYS A 413 -11.59 15.08 8.92
C LYS A 413 -12.83 15.11 8.03
N MET A 414 -13.29 13.97 7.55
CA MET A 414 -14.49 13.87 6.72
C MET A 414 -15.76 14.27 7.49
N GLU A 415 -15.90 13.87 8.76
CA GLU A 415 -17.03 14.22 9.60
C GLU A 415 -17.08 15.71 9.93
N GLU A 416 -15.93 16.35 10.17
CA GLU A 416 -15.84 17.79 10.42
C GLU A 416 -16.35 18.61 9.22
N ASP A 417 -16.08 18.14 8.00
CA ASP A 417 -16.52 18.81 6.77
C ASP A 417 -17.97 18.48 6.40
N SER A 418 -18.52 17.41 6.93
CA SER A 418 -19.86 16.91 6.58
C SER A 418 -20.50 16.21 7.76
N LYS A 419 -20.95 16.99 8.76
CA LYS A 419 -21.56 16.48 10.00
C LYS A 419 -22.60 15.38 9.73
N ASP A 420 -22.56 14.33 10.55
CA ASP A 420 -23.44 13.16 10.50
C ASP A 420 -23.33 12.33 9.21
N LEU A 421 -22.37 12.65 8.33
CA LEU A 421 -22.18 11.88 7.11
C LEU A 421 -21.41 10.57 7.38
N ILE A 422 -20.45 10.61 8.29
CA ILE A 422 -19.54 9.50 8.56
C ILE A 422 -19.99 8.71 9.80
N PHE A 423 -20.21 9.38 10.92
CA PHE A 423 -20.54 8.73 12.19
C PHE A 423 -22.05 8.60 12.42
N GLY A 424 -22.87 9.37 11.74
CA GLY A 424 -24.34 9.32 11.83
C GLY A 424 -24.99 8.17 11.04
N LYS A 425 -24.25 7.51 10.13
CA LYS A 425 -24.71 6.39 9.31
C LYS A 425 -23.61 5.41 8.99
N ARG A 426 -23.95 4.28 8.37
CA ARG A 426 -22.97 3.29 7.94
C ARG A 426 -21.93 3.93 7.00
N THR A 427 -20.67 3.70 7.30
CA THR A 427 -19.51 4.11 6.50
C THR A 427 -18.55 2.95 6.39
N VAL A 428 -18.10 2.64 5.18
CA VAL A 428 -17.23 1.51 4.90
C VAL A 428 -15.82 1.99 4.56
N VAL A 429 -14.83 1.37 5.20
CA VAL A 429 -13.42 1.46 4.88
C VAL A 429 -13.01 0.17 4.17
N ALA A 430 -12.78 0.25 2.87
CA ALA A 430 -12.33 -0.88 2.07
C ALA A 430 -10.81 -1.07 2.25
N MET A 431 -10.42 -2.28 2.63
CA MET A 431 -9.03 -2.64 2.89
C MET A 431 -8.51 -3.55 1.80
N ASP A 432 -7.28 -3.33 1.34
CA ASP A 432 -6.57 -4.20 0.39
C ASP A 432 -5.11 -4.37 0.82
N GLY A 433 -4.42 -5.32 0.21
CA GLY A 433 -3.01 -5.57 0.41
C GLY A 433 -2.70 -6.73 1.37
N GLY A 434 -1.60 -7.41 1.04
CA GLY A 434 -1.23 -8.68 1.67
C GLY A 434 -0.96 -8.61 3.16
N LEU A 435 -0.58 -7.46 3.72
CA LEU A 435 -0.43 -7.28 5.15
C LEU A 435 -1.78 -7.36 5.87
N TYR A 436 -2.80 -6.65 5.36
CA TYR A 436 -4.13 -6.73 5.94
C TYR A 436 -4.78 -8.11 5.75
N GLU A 437 -4.63 -8.68 4.56
CA GLU A 437 -5.23 -9.95 4.18
C GLU A 437 -4.65 -11.12 4.97
N ASN A 438 -3.33 -11.20 5.08
CA ASN A 438 -2.63 -12.39 5.55
C ASN A 438 -2.10 -12.31 6.98
N TYR A 439 -2.25 -11.15 7.68
CA TYR A 439 -1.77 -10.99 9.05
C TYR A 439 -2.92 -10.74 10.04
N PRO A 440 -3.56 -11.81 10.60
CA PRO A 440 -4.75 -11.68 11.47
C PRO A 440 -4.51 -10.84 12.73
N GLN A 441 -3.33 -10.94 13.37
CA GLN A 441 -3.00 -10.18 14.58
C GLN A 441 -2.93 -8.68 14.28
N TYR A 442 -2.28 -8.29 13.18
CA TYR A 442 -2.21 -6.90 12.73
C TYR A 442 -3.61 -6.33 12.49
N ARG A 443 -4.44 -7.06 11.74
CA ARG A 443 -5.84 -6.69 11.45
C ARG A 443 -6.68 -6.53 12.73
N ARG A 444 -6.49 -7.42 13.69
CA ARG A 444 -7.16 -7.33 15.00
C ARG A 444 -6.76 -6.04 15.72
N TYR A 445 -5.46 -5.74 15.85
CA TYR A 445 -4.97 -4.54 16.53
C TYR A 445 -5.43 -3.24 15.87
N LEU A 446 -5.51 -3.23 14.53
CA LEU A 446 -6.07 -2.11 13.79
C LEU A 446 -7.54 -1.87 14.16
N LYS A 447 -8.38 -2.92 14.12
CA LYS A 447 -9.80 -2.81 14.45
C LYS A 447 -10.06 -2.46 15.92
N GLU A 448 -9.28 -3.01 16.83
CA GLU A 448 -9.32 -2.66 18.26
C GLU A 448 -9.03 -1.16 18.46
N ALA A 449 -8.00 -0.61 17.79
CA ALA A 449 -7.67 0.81 17.90
C ALA A 449 -8.77 1.71 17.35
N VAL A 450 -9.38 1.37 16.22
CA VAL A 450 -10.50 2.12 15.66
C VAL A 450 -11.70 2.13 16.64
N THR A 451 -12.03 0.96 17.21
CA THR A 451 -13.12 0.86 18.19
C THR A 451 -12.83 1.65 19.46
N GLU A 452 -11.58 1.60 19.95
CA GLU A 452 -11.15 2.34 21.15
C GLU A 452 -11.20 3.87 20.94
N LEU A 453 -10.79 4.35 19.77
CA LEU A 453 -10.80 5.77 19.42
C LEU A 453 -12.22 6.33 19.23
N LEU A 454 -13.07 5.61 18.52
CA LEU A 454 -14.44 6.02 18.23
C LEU A 454 -15.40 5.78 19.39
N GLY A 455 -15.07 4.84 20.28
CA GLY A 455 -16.00 4.33 21.28
C GLY A 455 -17.05 3.38 20.69
N LEU A 456 -17.78 2.68 21.59
CA LEU A 456 -18.67 1.58 21.18
C LEU A 456 -19.83 2.00 20.29
N GLU A 457 -20.35 3.22 20.44
CA GLU A 457 -21.52 3.67 19.67
C GLU A 457 -21.14 4.06 18.23
N MET A 458 -20.14 4.93 18.04
CA MET A 458 -19.75 5.36 16.70
C MET A 458 -19.07 4.24 15.91
N SER A 459 -18.32 3.37 16.57
CA SER A 459 -17.64 2.25 15.88
C SER A 459 -18.61 1.24 15.25
N LYS A 460 -19.88 1.18 15.69
CA LYS A 460 -20.92 0.34 15.05
C LYS A 460 -21.24 0.79 13.63
N ASN A 461 -21.08 2.07 13.33
CA ASN A 461 -21.34 2.63 12.01
C ASN A 461 -20.13 2.52 11.06
N VAL A 462 -18.93 2.28 11.59
CA VAL A 462 -17.71 2.16 10.79
C VAL A 462 -17.38 0.70 10.52
N VAL A 463 -17.53 0.28 9.29
CA VAL A 463 -17.25 -1.10 8.82
C VAL A 463 -15.88 -1.13 8.15
N ILE A 464 -14.99 -1.96 8.66
CA ILE A 464 -13.65 -2.17 8.07
C ILE A 464 -13.62 -3.58 7.47
N GLU A 465 -13.62 -3.68 6.16
CA GLU A 465 -13.69 -4.95 5.46
C GLU A 465 -12.70 -5.06 4.29
N HIS A 466 -12.39 -6.28 3.90
CA HIS A 466 -11.53 -6.55 2.77
C HIS A 466 -12.25 -6.22 1.46
N SER A 467 -11.56 -5.51 0.54
CA SER A 467 -12.07 -5.24 -0.80
C SER A 467 -12.18 -6.53 -1.61
N LYS A 468 -13.32 -6.73 -2.28
CA LYS A 468 -13.57 -7.96 -3.04
C LYS A 468 -12.85 -8.03 -4.38
N ASP A 469 -12.53 -6.87 -4.99
CA ASP A 469 -12.18 -6.78 -6.40
C ASP A 469 -10.85 -6.07 -6.70
N GLY A 470 -10.13 -5.59 -5.68
CA GLY A 470 -8.80 -4.98 -5.84
C GLY A 470 -8.71 -3.79 -6.79
N SER A 471 -7.51 -3.25 -6.96
CA SER A 471 -7.24 -2.06 -7.78
C SER A 471 -7.48 -2.27 -9.28
N GLY A 472 -7.32 -3.51 -9.78
CA GLY A 472 -7.44 -3.80 -11.22
C GLY A 472 -8.86 -3.67 -11.75
N ILE A 473 -9.85 -4.31 -11.11
CA ILE A 473 -11.26 -4.17 -11.50
C ILE A 473 -11.71 -2.72 -11.30
N GLY A 474 -11.29 -2.07 -10.22
CA GLY A 474 -11.60 -0.67 -9.98
C GLY A 474 -11.11 0.27 -11.09
N ALA A 475 -9.92 0.05 -11.62
CA ALA A 475 -9.40 0.83 -12.75
C ALA A 475 -10.28 0.64 -14.02
N ALA A 476 -10.68 -0.60 -14.33
CA ALA A 476 -11.59 -0.88 -15.44
C ALA A 476 -12.98 -0.23 -15.24
N LEU A 477 -13.48 -0.22 -13.99
CA LEU A 477 -14.73 0.44 -13.63
C LEU A 477 -14.64 1.97 -13.78
N LEU A 478 -13.51 2.57 -13.42
CA LEU A 478 -13.30 4.01 -13.65
C LEU A 478 -13.19 4.34 -15.13
N ALA A 479 -12.59 3.46 -15.96
CA ALA A 479 -12.66 3.61 -17.40
C ALA A 479 -14.11 3.55 -17.90
N ALA A 480 -14.92 2.63 -17.36
CA ALA A 480 -16.34 2.50 -17.72
C ALA A 480 -17.17 3.72 -17.32
N SER A 481 -16.96 4.24 -16.09
CA SER A 481 -17.70 5.42 -15.59
C SER A 481 -17.32 6.71 -16.34
N ASN A 482 -16.14 6.76 -16.96
CA ASN A 482 -15.63 7.87 -17.75
C ASN A 482 -15.63 7.56 -19.27
N SER A 483 -16.35 6.52 -19.67
CA SER A 483 -16.49 6.14 -21.08
C SER A 483 -17.11 7.26 -21.92
N LYS A 484 -16.57 7.43 -23.10
CA LYS A 484 -17.06 8.42 -24.08
C LYS A 484 -18.19 7.85 -24.97
N TYR A 485 -18.64 6.61 -24.67
CA TYR A 485 -19.62 5.89 -25.47
C TYR A 485 -20.89 5.54 -24.70
#